data_ebc0c66dce42336878bbe0ea836b637a
#
_entry.id   ebc0c66dce42336878bbe0ea836b637a
#
_cell.length_a   1.000
_cell.length_b   1.000
_cell.length_c   1.000
_cell.angle_alpha   90.00
_cell.angle_beta   90.00
_cell.angle_gamma   90.00
#
_symmetry.space_group_name_H-M   'P 1'
#
loop_
_entity.id
_entity.type
_entity.pdbx_description
1 polymer ?
#
loop_
_entity_poly.entity_id
_entity_poly.type
_entity_poly.pdbx_seq_one_letter_code
_entity_poly.pdbx_strand_id
1 'polypeptide(L)'
;MNKQLTFSLISDELAQARTSQKEFLEKIERIIPFDEWIGIIRPCYYKGEHGNKPYDLELMLRIFLLQNLYDLSDMKVMNEVIDSRAFSDFCGVDSPNQVPDGDTIGRFRNILVENGLQEKLFHQVIDILSKKDLILKRGTIVDSTLIAAPSSTKNKDKKRDKDAHSVKKGNQWHFGYKAHIGVDKDSGLVHHLKVTGANEHDVTATPDLMHGEEEELYGDSGYIGAEKRENAVVKNKNGRKIKYKINRKPSTMKKLSKS
;
A
#
# COMPACT_ATOMS: atom_id res chain seq x y z
N MET A 1 28.07 39.03 -23.98
CA MET A 1 27.11 39.72 -23.10
C MET A 1 26.60 38.70 -22.09
N ASN A 2 27.10 38.72 -20.85
CA ASN A 2 26.54 37.91 -19.78
C ASN A 2 25.15 38.47 -19.42
N LYS A 3 24.08 37.75 -19.76
CA LYS A 3 22.75 38.09 -19.25
C LYS A 3 22.78 37.84 -17.73
N GLN A 4 22.64 38.92 -16.98
CA GLN A 4 22.45 38.84 -15.54
C GLN A 4 21.07 38.20 -15.30
N LEU A 5 21.06 36.93 -14.87
CA LEU A 5 19.85 36.21 -14.55
C LEU A 5 19.21 36.87 -13.31
N THR A 6 17.99 37.35 -13.42
CA THR A 6 17.21 37.78 -12.26
C THR A 6 16.74 36.60 -11.44
N PHE A 7 16.51 36.78 -10.13
CA PHE A 7 16.02 35.71 -9.23
C PHE A 7 14.73 35.04 -9.75
N SER A 8 13.84 35.80 -10.40
CA SER A 8 12.62 35.29 -11.01
C SER A 8 12.91 34.33 -12.18
N LEU A 9 13.86 34.66 -13.07
CA LEU A 9 14.24 33.82 -14.20
C LEU A 9 14.89 32.54 -13.75
N ILE A 10 15.72 32.55 -12.70
CA ILE A 10 16.30 31.31 -12.12
C ILE A 10 15.20 30.47 -11.50
N SER A 11 14.25 31.05 -10.79
CA SER A 11 13.11 30.35 -10.22
C SER A 11 12.25 29.69 -11.29
N ASP A 12 12.00 30.37 -12.40
CA ASP A 12 11.21 29.86 -13.53
C ASP A 12 11.94 28.74 -14.27
N GLU A 13 13.25 28.85 -14.48
CA GLU A 13 14.06 27.80 -15.07
C GLU A 13 14.09 26.53 -14.19
N LEU A 14 14.23 26.69 -12.87
CA LEU A 14 14.18 25.58 -11.91
C LEU A 14 12.76 24.95 -11.84
N ALA A 15 11.71 25.75 -11.96
CA ALA A 15 10.35 25.25 -12.01
C ALA A 15 10.08 24.43 -13.28
N GLN A 16 10.71 24.79 -14.40
CA GLN A 16 10.59 24.07 -15.67
C GLN A 16 11.52 22.85 -15.78
N ALA A 17 12.52 22.72 -14.88
CA ALA A 17 13.44 21.59 -14.89
C ALA A 17 12.68 20.27 -14.69
N ARG A 18 12.82 19.35 -15.64
CA ARG A 18 12.22 18.02 -15.56
C ARG A 18 13.20 17.04 -14.92
N THR A 19 12.75 16.47 -13.81
CA THR A 19 13.44 15.38 -13.12
C THR A 19 12.61 14.11 -13.17
N SER A 20 13.24 12.94 -13.05
CA SER A 20 12.53 11.66 -13.01
C SER A 20 11.48 11.61 -11.88
N GLN A 21 11.75 12.26 -10.76
CA GLN A 21 10.82 12.36 -9.63
C GLN A 21 9.58 13.19 -10.00
N LYS A 22 9.77 14.33 -10.67
CA LYS A 22 8.68 15.20 -11.14
C LYS A 22 7.79 14.47 -12.16
N GLU A 23 8.42 13.81 -13.15
CA GLU A 23 7.70 13.01 -14.15
C GLU A 23 6.93 11.83 -13.53
N PHE A 24 7.47 11.20 -12.50
CA PHE A 24 6.78 10.17 -11.76
C PHE A 24 5.55 10.71 -11.03
N LEU A 25 5.67 11.82 -10.31
CA LEU A 25 4.56 12.44 -9.59
C LEU A 25 3.48 12.97 -10.53
N GLU A 26 3.83 13.51 -11.70
CA GLU A 26 2.85 13.87 -12.74
C GLU A 26 2.05 12.65 -13.24
N LYS A 27 2.68 11.47 -13.33
CA LYS A 27 1.97 10.22 -13.69
C LYS A 27 1.00 9.80 -12.58
N ILE A 28 1.44 9.88 -11.32
CA ILE A 28 0.57 9.60 -10.16
C ILE A 28 -0.64 10.53 -10.16
N GLU A 29 -0.45 11.82 -10.40
CA GLU A 29 -1.53 12.81 -10.45
C GLU A 29 -2.59 12.48 -11.51
N ARG A 30 -2.19 11.91 -12.65
CA ARG A 30 -3.13 11.47 -13.71
C ARG A 30 -3.89 10.18 -13.38
N ILE A 31 -3.40 9.39 -12.44
CA ILE A 31 -3.99 8.11 -12.06
C ILE A 31 -4.95 8.29 -10.89
N ILE A 32 -4.56 9.09 -9.90
CA ILE A 32 -5.31 9.29 -8.66
C ILE A 32 -6.53 10.19 -8.89
N PRO A 33 -7.74 9.74 -8.59
CA PRO A 33 -8.97 10.53 -8.70
C PRO A 33 -9.14 11.41 -7.46
N PHE A 34 -8.38 12.49 -7.37
CA PHE A 34 -8.34 13.37 -6.19
C PHE A 34 -9.73 13.85 -5.74
N ASP A 35 -10.57 14.30 -6.66
CA ASP A 35 -11.91 14.79 -6.33
C ASP A 35 -12.79 13.72 -5.69
N GLU A 36 -12.73 12.48 -6.19
CA GLU A 36 -13.47 11.35 -5.62
C GLU A 36 -12.95 11.00 -4.24
N TRP A 37 -11.63 10.96 -4.06
CA TRP A 37 -10.99 10.66 -2.78
C TRP A 37 -11.27 11.72 -1.73
N ILE A 38 -11.20 13.00 -2.11
CA ILE A 38 -11.59 14.14 -1.27
C ILE A 38 -13.05 13.99 -0.85
N GLY A 39 -13.95 13.62 -1.77
CA GLY A 39 -15.36 13.38 -1.47
C GLY A 39 -15.57 12.28 -0.43
N ILE A 40 -14.79 11.21 -0.48
CA ILE A 40 -14.84 10.10 0.48
C ILE A 40 -14.29 10.49 1.87
N ILE A 41 -13.22 11.27 1.92
CA ILE A 41 -12.53 11.66 3.16
C ILE A 41 -13.26 12.82 3.86
N ARG A 42 -13.80 13.77 3.11
CA ARG A 42 -14.41 15.01 3.62
C ARG A 42 -15.39 14.83 4.79
N PRO A 43 -16.29 13.82 4.80
CA PRO A 43 -17.21 13.63 5.94
C PRO A 43 -16.52 13.36 7.27
N CYS A 44 -15.32 12.76 7.24
CA CYS A 44 -14.53 12.41 8.42
C CYS A 44 -13.48 13.47 8.76
N TYR A 45 -13.26 14.44 7.86
CA TYR A 45 -12.26 15.47 8.06
C TYR A 45 -12.81 16.63 8.90
N TYR A 46 -11.96 17.20 9.77
CA TYR A 46 -12.35 18.27 10.68
C TYR A 46 -12.87 19.52 9.95
N LYS A 47 -14.02 20.06 10.38
CA LYS A 47 -14.70 21.17 9.71
C LYS A 47 -14.21 22.56 10.14
N GLY A 48 -13.34 22.65 11.15
CA GLY A 48 -12.82 23.93 11.62
C GLY A 48 -13.79 24.75 12.48
N GLU A 49 -14.71 24.06 13.18
CA GLU A 49 -15.72 24.72 14.01
C GLU A 49 -15.13 25.36 15.29
N HIS A 50 -14.02 24.83 15.78
CA HIS A 50 -13.30 25.32 16.95
C HIS A 50 -11.78 25.28 16.73
N GLY A 51 -11.06 26.31 17.18
CA GLY A 51 -9.60 26.38 17.12
C GLY A 51 -9.05 26.83 15.75
N ASN A 52 -7.88 26.34 15.40
CA ASN A 52 -7.22 26.67 14.14
C ASN A 52 -7.97 26.08 12.94
N LYS A 53 -7.98 26.81 11.83
CA LYS A 53 -8.51 26.29 10.56
C LYS A 53 -7.73 25.05 10.15
N PRO A 54 -8.42 23.99 9.67
CA PRO A 54 -7.74 22.82 9.13
C PRO A 54 -6.96 23.18 7.87
N TYR A 55 -5.89 22.45 7.62
CA TYR A 55 -5.21 22.51 6.32
C TYR A 55 -6.14 22.05 5.21
N ASP A 56 -5.86 22.44 3.99
CA ASP A 56 -6.61 21.99 2.84
C ASP A 56 -6.55 20.45 2.74
N LEU A 57 -7.71 19.82 2.45
CA LEU A 57 -7.80 18.37 2.44
C LEU A 57 -7.01 17.74 1.28
N GLU A 58 -6.95 18.42 0.14
CA GLU A 58 -6.15 17.96 -0.99
C GLU A 58 -4.66 17.98 -0.66
N LEU A 59 -4.17 19.06 -0.02
CA LEU A 59 -2.80 19.12 0.47
C LEU A 59 -2.47 17.96 1.41
N MET A 60 -3.34 17.68 2.38
CA MET A 60 -3.15 16.57 3.32
C MET A 60 -3.10 15.22 2.61
N LEU A 61 -3.95 15.03 1.60
CA LEU A 61 -3.99 13.81 0.81
C LEU A 61 -2.74 13.65 -0.07
N ARG A 62 -2.24 14.72 -0.68
CA ARG A 62 -1.00 14.73 -1.46
C ARG A 62 0.21 14.38 -0.59
N ILE A 63 0.30 14.96 0.62
CA ILE A 63 1.35 14.60 1.60
C ILE A 63 1.24 13.12 2.01
N PHE A 64 0.05 12.62 2.27
CA PHE A 64 -0.17 11.20 2.59
C PHE A 64 0.26 10.27 1.45
N LEU A 65 0.01 10.64 0.19
CA LEU A 65 0.51 9.91 -0.97
C LEU A 65 2.04 9.88 -1.02
N LEU A 66 2.70 11.04 -0.82
CA LEU A 66 4.17 11.10 -0.76
C LEU A 66 4.73 10.20 0.36
N GLN A 67 4.08 10.19 1.53
CA GLN A 67 4.45 9.32 2.64
C GLN A 67 4.50 7.84 2.22
N ASN A 68 3.45 7.39 1.54
CA ASN A 68 3.35 5.99 1.12
C ASN A 68 4.25 5.66 -0.08
N LEU A 69 4.37 6.56 -1.06
CA LEU A 69 5.19 6.34 -2.25
C LEU A 69 6.69 6.27 -1.95
N TYR A 70 7.14 7.01 -0.91
CA TYR A 70 8.56 7.13 -0.59
C TYR A 70 8.94 6.57 0.79
N ASP A 71 8.01 5.88 1.47
CA ASP A 71 8.19 5.28 2.80
C ASP A 71 8.74 6.28 3.82
N LEU A 72 8.07 7.43 3.95
CA LEU A 72 8.49 8.53 4.80
C LEU A 72 7.71 8.56 6.13
N SER A 73 8.41 8.82 7.23
CA SER A 73 7.76 9.15 8.50
C SER A 73 7.08 10.53 8.44
N ASP A 74 6.17 10.83 9.40
CA ASP A 74 5.44 12.10 9.47
C ASP A 74 6.40 13.31 9.46
N MET A 75 7.46 13.26 10.26
CA MET A 75 8.47 14.33 10.30
C MET A 75 9.31 14.39 9.02
N LYS A 76 9.61 13.25 8.43
CA LYS A 76 10.46 13.20 7.24
C LYS A 76 9.72 13.73 6.01
N VAL A 77 8.43 13.37 5.82
CA VAL A 77 7.65 13.89 4.70
C VAL A 77 7.47 15.42 4.79
N MET A 78 7.26 15.97 6.01
CA MET A 78 7.22 17.40 6.24
C MET A 78 8.51 18.09 5.74
N ASN A 79 9.67 17.58 6.17
CA ASN A 79 10.96 18.13 5.76
C ASN A 79 11.18 18.01 4.24
N GLU A 80 10.87 16.83 3.67
CA GLU A 80 11.03 16.61 2.23
C GLU A 80 10.10 17.49 1.37
N VAL A 81 8.90 17.82 1.84
CA VAL A 81 8.01 18.77 1.15
C VAL A 81 8.59 20.19 1.17
N ILE A 82 9.35 20.56 2.22
CA ILE A 82 10.04 21.87 2.32
C ILE A 82 11.28 21.87 1.43
N ASP A 83 12.08 20.80 1.45
CA ASP A 83 13.40 20.75 0.83
C ASP A 83 13.37 20.38 -0.65
N SER A 84 12.39 19.53 -1.07
CA SER A 84 12.29 19.03 -2.44
C SER A 84 11.33 19.87 -3.29
N ARG A 85 11.86 20.50 -4.33
CA ARG A 85 11.03 21.23 -5.31
C ARG A 85 9.95 20.36 -5.96
N ALA A 86 10.27 19.11 -6.27
CA ALA A 86 9.30 18.20 -6.87
C ALA A 86 8.14 17.89 -5.91
N PHE A 87 8.40 17.79 -4.61
CA PHE A 87 7.37 17.56 -3.60
C PHE A 87 6.56 18.81 -3.30
N SER A 88 7.22 20.00 -3.21
CA SER A 88 6.50 21.28 -3.08
C SER A 88 5.55 21.50 -4.24
N ASP A 89 6.02 21.31 -5.47
CA ASP A 89 5.22 21.47 -6.69
C ASP A 89 4.03 20.48 -6.71
N PHE A 90 4.25 19.20 -6.35
CA PHE A 90 3.19 18.21 -6.26
C PHE A 90 2.16 18.54 -5.18
N CYS A 91 2.58 19.10 -4.05
CA CYS A 91 1.70 19.52 -2.97
C CYS A 91 1.04 20.87 -3.20
N GLY A 92 1.45 21.64 -4.22
CA GLY A 92 0.97 23.00 -4.45
C GLY A 92 1.39 23.98 -3.35
N VAL A 93 2.62 23.81 -2.81
CA VAL A 93 3.15 24.59 -1.69
C VAL A 93 4.24 25.53 -2.19
N ASP A 94 4.07 26.83 -1.95
CA ASP A 94 5.02 27.88 -2.34
C ASP A 94 5.89 28.37 -1.17
N SER A 95 5.48 28.07 0.06
CA SER A 95 6.14 28.54 1.28
C SER A 95 6.17 27.48 2.36
N PRO A 96 7.26 27.35 3.14
CA PRO A 96 7.35 26.43 4.28
C PRO A 96 6.21 26.56 5.30
N ASN A 97 5.65 27.77 5.45
CA ASN A 97 4.55 28.03 6.39
C ASN A 97 3.23 27.37 5.98
N GLN A 98 3.10 26.90 4.74
CA GLN A 98 1.93 26.20 4.25
C GLN A 98 2.02 24.69 4.54
N VAL A 99 3.19 24.18 4.91
CA VAL A 99 3.41 22.76 5.18
C VAL A 99 2.94 22.43 6.60
N PRO A 100 2.04 21.43 6.78
CA PRO A 100 1.61 20.99 8.10
C PRO A 100 2.76 20.34 8.88
N ASP A 101 2.73 20.49 10.20
CA ASP A 101 3.67 19.82 11.09
C ASP A 101 3.43 18.29 11.12
N GLY A 102 4.44 17.54 11.60
CA GLY A 102 4.37 16.07 11.66
C GLY A 102 3.23 15.54 12.51
N ASP A 103 2.85 16.24 13.59
CA ASP A 103 1.71 15.83 14.42
C ASP A 103 0.38 15.97 13.68
N THR A 104 0.22 17.02 12.90
CA THR A 104 -0.95 17.24 12.05
C THR A 104 -1.05 16.16 10.96
N ILE A 105 0.07 15.81 10.33
CA ILE A 105 0.15 14.72 9.34
C ILE A 105 -0.23 13.39 10.00
N GLY A 106 0.31 13.11 11.20
CA GLY A 106 -0.02 11.90 11.96
C GLY A 106 -1.50 11.81 12.33
N ARG A 107 -2.12 12.93 12.74
CA ARG A 107 -3.58 12.98 13.01
C ARG A 107 -4.40 12.69 11.77
N PHE A 108 -4.02 13.23 10.61
CA PHE A 108 -4.70 12.94 9.35
C PHE A 108 -4.64 11.46 9.00
N ARG A 109 -3.45 10.84 9.09
CA ARG A 109 -3.29 9.39 8.89
C ARG A 109 -4.19 8.59 9.83
N ASN A 110 -4.27 8.96 11.12
CA ASN A 110 -5.14 8.29 12.08
C ASN A 110 -6.63 8.41 11.68
N ILE A 111 -7.08 9.56 11.19
CA ILE A 111 -8.45 9.71 10.65
C ILE A 111 -8.71 8.69 9.53
N LEU A 112 -7.76 8.50 8.60
CA LEU A 112 -7.91 7.53 7.52
C LEU A 112 -7.99 6.10 8.04
N VAL A 113 -7.15 5.74 9.03
CA VAL A 113 -7.13 4.40 9.65
C VAL A 113 -8.41 4.13 10.42
N GLU A 114 -8.79 5.02 11.34
CA GLU A 114 -9.96 4.86 12.22
C GLU A 114 -11.28 4.74 11.46
N ASN A 115 -11.36 5.34 10.28
CA ASN A 115 -12.55 5.28 9.42
C ASN A 115 -12.46 4.24 8.30
N GLY A 116 -11.41 3.42 8.25
CA GLY A 116 -11.21 2.39 7.22
C GLY A 116 -11.10 2.96 5.80
N LEU A 117 -10.63 4.20 5.67
CA LEU A 117 -10.59 4.90 4.39
C LEU A 117 -9.45 4.40 3.50
N GLN A 118 -8.35 3.96 4.07
CA GLN A 118 -7.21 3.45 3.31
C GLN A 118 -7.59 2.26 2.43
N GLU A 119 -8.38 1.32 2.96
CA GLU A 119 -8.88 0.17 2.22
C GLU A 119 -9.80 0.60 1.07
N LYS A 120 -10.70 1.56 1.32
CA LYS A 120 -11.59 2.12 0.28
C LYS A 120 -10.81 2.77 -0.86
N LEU A 121 -9.78 3.56 -0.52
CA LEU A 121 -8.92 4.21 -1.52
C LEU A 121 -8.12 3.18 -2.32
N PHE A 122 -7.61 2.13 -1.67
CA PHE A 122 -6.92 1.02 -2.33
C PHE A 122 -7.84 0.34 -3.35
N HIS A 123 -9.06 -0.03 -2.97
CA HIS A 123 -10.01 -0.65 -3.88
C HIS A 123 -10.36 0.23 -5.08
N GLN A 124 -10.48 1.55 -4.91
CA GLN A 124 -10.69 2.46 -6.04
C GLN A 124 -9.53 2.44 -7.04
N VAL A 125 -8.27 2.38 -6.57
CA VAL A 125 -7.12 2.24 -7.48
C VAL A 125 -7.21 0.93 -8.25
N ILE A 126 -7.54 -0.19 -7.58
CA ILE A 126 -7.72 -1.49 -8.24
C ILE A 126 -8.82 -1.43 -9.30
N ASP A 127 -9.94 -0.77 -9.02
CA ASP A 127 -11.03 -0.59 -9.98
C ASP A 127 -10.59 0.22 -11.20
N ILE A 128 -9.82 1.29 -11.01
CA ILE A 128 -9.27 2.10 -12.10
C ILE A 128 -8.32 1.28 -12.97
N LEU A 129 -7.42 0.52 -12.35
CA LEU A 129 -6.47 -0.33 -13.06
C LEU A 129 -7.18 -1.46 -13.81
N SER A 130 -8.22 -2.04 -13.22
CA SER A 130 -9.05 -3.07 -13.85
C SER A 130 -9.83 -2.52 -15.06
N LYS A 131 -10.42 -1.33 -14.95
CA LYS A 131 -11.14 -0.66 -16.05
C LYS A 131 -10.23 -0.27 -17.22
N LYS A 132 -8.93 -0.12 -16.96
CA LYS A 132 -7.91 0.16 -17.97
C LYS A 132 -7.23 -1.10 -18.51
N ASP A 133 -7.76 -2.28 -18.19
CA ASP A 133 -7.19 -3.60 -18.56
C ASP A 133 -5.72 -3.79 -18.14
N LEU A 134 -5.29 -3.11 -17.07
CA LEU A 134 -3.96 -3.26 -16.50
C LEU A 134 -3.86 -4.44 -15.52
N ILE A 135 -4.97 -4.88 -14.96
CA ILE A 135 -5.11 -6.13 -14.20
C ILE A 135 -5.87 -7.11 -15.09
N LEU A 136 -5.17 -8.13 -15.59
CA LEU A 136 -5.69 -9.04 -16.63
C LEU A 136 -6.57 -10.17 -16.07
N LYS A 137 -6.54 -10.43 -14.76
CA LYS A 137 -7.37 -11.38 -14.02
C LYS A 137 -7.33 -12.83 -14.52
N ARG A 138 -6.30 -13.22 -15.25
CA ARG A 138 -6.13 -14.59 -15.78
C ARG A 138 -5.58 -15.57 -14.75
N GLY A 139 -4.80 -15.06 -13.80
CA GLY A 139 -4.22 -15.86 -12.73
C GLY A 139 -3.69 -14.99 -11.60
N THR A 140 -3.67 -15.58 -10.41
CA THR A 140 -3.22 -14.91 -9.19
C THR A 140 -2.00 -15.62 -8.63
N ILE A 141 -0.99 -14.86 -8.25
CA ILE A 141 0.14 -15.30 -7.43
C ILE A 141 -0.17 -14.90 -6.00
N VAL A 142 -0.10 -15.85 -5.08
CA VAL A 142 -0.31 -15.60 -3.65
C VAL A 142 1.01 -15.72 -2.90
N ASP A 143 1.25 -14.77 -1.98
CA ASP A 143 2.42 -14.76 -1.11
C ASP A 143 2.08 -14.07 0.23
N SER A 144 2.96 -14.22 1.21
CA SER A 144 2.83 -13.57 2.51
C SER A 144 4.16 -13.01 3.01
N THR A 145 4.09 -11.86 3.67
CA THR A 145 5.23 -11.27 4.36
C THR A 145 4.93 -11.03 5.83
N LEU A 146 5.96 -11.10 6.67
CA LEU A 146 5.85 -10.82 8.10
C LEU A 146 6.02 -9.32 8.36
N ILE A 147 5.12 -8.76 9.15
CA ILE A 147 5.18 -7.39 9.65
C ILE A 147 5.45 -7.47 11.15
N ALA A 148 6.61 -6.96 11.58
CA ALA A 148 6.98 -6.97 12.99
C ALA A 148 6.14 -5.96 13.78
N ALA A 149 5.65 -6.37 14.93
CA ALA A 149 5.04 -5.50 15.93
C ALA A 149 5.94 -5.37 17.16
N PRO A 150 5.86 -4.25 17.91
CA PRO A 150 6.61 -4.09 19.14
C PRO A 150 6.26 -5.19 20.16
N SER A 151 7.23 -6.01 20.53
CA SER A 151 7.06 -7.08 21.52
C SER A 151 7.17 -6.60 22.95
N SER A 152 7.58 -5.34 23.17
CA SER A 152 7.80 -4.74 24.49
C SER A 152 6.46 -4.39 25.15
N THR A 153 6.39 -4.61 26.47
CA THR A 153 5.31 -4.16 27.35
C THR A 153 5.61 -2.82 28.04
N LYS A 154 6.69 -2.13 27.64
CA LYS A 154 7.11 -0.83 28.21
C LYS A 154 6.35 0.36 27.60
N ASN A 155 5.18 0.12 27.01
CA ASN A 155 4.29 1.16 26.50
C ASN A 155 3.38 1.68 27.62
N LYS A 156 2.61 2.73 27.33
CA LYS A 156 1.65 3.36 28.25
C LYS A 156 0.67 2.36 28.86
N ASP A 157 0.20 1.41 28.05
CA ASP A 157 -0.84 0.43 28.44
C ASP A 157 -0.23 -0.83 29.08
N LYS A 158 1.10 -0.95 29.16
CA LYS A 158 1.85 -2.11 29.68
C LYS A 158 1.39 -3.45 29.08
N LYS A 159 0.89 -3.45 27.85
CA LYS A 159 0.36 -4.61 27.14
C LYS A 159 0.96 -4.71 25.74
N ARG A 160 1.07 -5.94 25.26
CA ARG A 160 1.34 -6.19 23.84
C ARG A 160 0.05 -6.00 23.05
N ASP A 161 0.20 -5.74 21.76
CA ASP A 161 -0.91 -5.76 20.82
C ASP A 161 -1.60 -7.13 20.86
N LYS A 162 -2.93 -7.12 21.02
CA LYS A 162 -3.75 -8.33 21.20
C LYS A 162 -3.88 -9.16 19.94
N ASP A 163 -3.84 -8.49 18.78
CA ASP A 163 -4.06 -9.10 17.47
C ASP A 163 -2.73 -9.56 16.83
N ALA A 164 -1.60 -9.08 17.39
CA ALA A 164 -0.28 -9.54 16.98
C ALA A 164 0.08 -10.87 17.66
N HIS A 165 0.61 -11.82 16.88
CA HIS A 165 0.96 -13.15 17.34
C HIS A 165 2.40 -13.53 17.03
N SER A 166 2.90 -14.55 17.73
CA SER A 166 4.26 -15.06 17.49
C SER A 166 4.25 -16.20 16.48
N VAL A 167 5.23 -16.18 15.56
CA VAL A 167 5.48 -17.26 14.61
C VAL A 167 6.97 -17.57 14.56
N LYS A 168 7.31 -18.84 14.35
CA LYS A 168 8.69 -19.27 14.14
C LYS A 168 8.96 -19.44 12.64
N LYS A 169 9.95 -18.70 12.12
CA LYS A 169 10.43 -18.86 10.74
C LYS A 169 11.91 -19.24 10.78
N GLY A 170 12.20 -20.47 10.35
CA GLY A 170 13.54 -21.05 10.56
C GLY A 170 13.84 -21.20 12.06
N ASN A 171 14.94 -20.61 12.51
CA ASN A 171 15.35 -20.62 13.93
C ASN A 171 14.99 -19.34 14.69
N GLN A 172 14.28 -18.39 14.05
CA GLN A 172 13.95 -17.10 14.66
C GLN A 172 12.45 -17.00 14.97
N TRP A 173 12.13 -16.39 16.10
CA TRP A 173 10.79 -16.02 16.50
C TRP A 173 10.49 -14.58 16.07
N HIS A 174 9.34 -14.40 15.45
CA HIS A 174 8.81 -13.11 15.04
C HIS A 174 7.49 -12.88 15.76
N PHE A 175 7.28 -11.67 16.27
CA PHE A 175 6.02 -11.23 16.86
C PHE A 175 5.42 -10.14 15.98
N GLY A 176 4.16 -10.27 15.56
CA GLY A 176 3.50 -9.29 14.71
C GLY A 176 2.38 -9.89 13.89
N TYR A 177 2.34 -9.49 12.64
CA TYR A 177 1.30 -9.81 11.66
C TYR A 177 1.88 -10.46 10.41
N LYS A 178 1.00 -11.02 9.60
CA LYS A 178 1.26 -11.37 8.20
C LYS A 178 0.41 -10.51 7.28
N ALA A 179 1.01 -9.93 6.26
CA ALA A 179 0.32 -9.39 5.12
C ALA A 179 0.32 -10.44 4.00
N HIS A 180 -0.84 -10.94 3.65
CA HIS A 180 -1.06 -11.85 2.53
C HIS A 180 -1.48 -11.02 1.32
N ILE A 181 -0.88 -11.26 0.16
CA ILE A 181 -1.15 -10.53 -1.06
C ILE A 181 -1.60 -11.47 -2.19
N GLY A 182 -2.57 -11.01 -2.97
CA GLY A 182 -2.93 -11.57 -4.26
C GLY A 182 -2.45 -10.65 -5.36
N VAL A 183 -1.61 -11.16 -6.25
CA VAL A 183 -0.92 -10.41 -7.30
C VAL A 183 -1.36 -10.95 -8.66
N ASP A 184 -1.74 -10.09 -9.59
CA ASP A 184 -2.04 -10.49 -10.96
C ASP A 184 -0.76 -11.03 -11.64
N LYS A 185 -0.83 -12.26 -12.15
CA LYS A 185 0.34 -12.97 -12.65
C LYS A 185 0.99 -12.30 -13.87
N ASP A 186 0.21 -11.60 -14.66
CA ASP A 186 0.65 -11.03 -15.92
C ASP A 186 1.18 -9.60 -15.75
N SER A 187 0.51 -8.78 -14.94
CA SER A 187 0.90 -7.40 -14.70
C SER A 187 1.81 -7.19 -13.48
N GLY A 188 1.83 -8.14 -12.54
CA GLY A 188 2.56 -8.00 -11.27
C GLY A 188 1.90 -7.02 -10.30
N LEU A 189 0.68 -6.56 -10.56
CA LEU A 189 -0.05 -5.63 -9.71
C LEU A 189 -0.77 -6.35 -8.57
N VAL A 190 -0.65 -5.82 -7.35
CA VAL A 190 -1.40 -6.32 -6.19
C VAL A 190 -2.86 -5.92 -6.34
N HIS A 191 -3.77 -6.91 -6.25
CA HIS A 191 -5.21 -6.67 -6.33
C HIS A 191 -5.98 -7.05 -5.06
N HIS A 192 -5.40 -7.88 -4.21
CA HIS A 192 -5.97 -8.23 -2.90
C HIS A 192 -4.91 -8.20 -1.82
N LEU A 193 -5.31 -7.76 -0.64
CA LEU A 193 -4.50 -7.72 0.57
C LEU A 193 -5.34 -8.20 1.74
N LYS A 194 -4.77 -9.10 2.57
CA LYS A 194 -5.35 -9.50 3.85
C LYS A 194 -4.28 -9.48 4.92
N VAL A 195 -4.58 -8.88 6.07
CA VAL A 195 -3.69 -8.89 7.23
C VAL A 195 -4.26 -9.83 8.29
N THR A 196 -3.40 -10.67 8.86
CA THR A 196 -3.75 -11.62 9.93
C THR A 196 -2.69 -11.59 11.02
N GLY A 197 -2.96 -12.20 12.17
CA GLY A 197 -1.90 -12.48 13.14
C GLY A 197 -0.82 -13.37 12.52
N ALA A 198 0.45 -13.20 12.93
CA ALA A 198 1.57 -13.92 12.33
C ALA A 198 1.48 -15.45 12.45
N ASN A 199 0.69 -15.98 13.39
CA ASN A 199 0.48 -17.43 13.61
C ASN A 199 -0.47 -18.08 12.59
N GLU A 200 -1.24 -17.27 11.83
CA GLU A 200 -2.11 -17.81 10.78
C GLU A 200 -1.32 -18.52 9.68
N HIS A 201 -1.87 -19.64 9.19
CA HIS A 201 -1.26 -20.35 8.07
C HIS A 201 -1.57 -19.66 6.75
N ASP A 202 -0.56 -19.49 5.88
CA ASP A 202 -0.70 -18.79 4.60
C ASP A 202 -1.83 -19.35 3.73
N VAL A 203 -2.00 -20.65 3.74
CA VAL A 203 -3.04 -21.36 3.00
C VAL A 203 -4.47 -20.97 3.40
N THR A 204 -4.69 -20.45 4.62
CA THR A 204 -6.03 -20.06 5.09
C THR A 204 -6.52 -18.77 4.43
N ALA A 205 -5.60 -17.88 4.07
CA ALA A 205 -5.92 -16.62 3.43
C ALA A 205 -6.20 -16.73 1.92
N THR A 206 -5.89 -17.89 1.29
CA THR A 206 -6.00 -18.06 -0.17
C THR A 206 -7.32 -17.59 -0.77
N PRO A 207 -8.51 -17.94 -0.23
CA PRO A 207 -9.78 -17.52 -0.82
C PRO A 207 -9.97 -16.01 -0.85
N ASP A 208 -9.45 -15.30 0.16
CA ASP A 208 -9.59 -13.84 0.30
C ASP A 208 -8.62 -13.08 -0.63
N LEU A 209 -7.65 -13.78 -1.22
CA LEU A 209 -6.68 -13.22 -2.15
C LEU A 209 -7.06 -13.38 -3.62
N MET A 210 -8.22 -13.98 -3.88
CA MET A 210 -8.68 -14.30 -5.23
C MET A 210 -9.78 -13.33 -5.67
N HIS A 211 -9.73 -12.87 -6.94
CA HIS A 211 -10.79 -12.04 -7.54
C HIS A 211 -11.97 -12.87 -8.11
N GLY A 212 -11.79 -14.19 -8.23
CA GLY A 212 -12.83 -15.13 -8.65
C GLY A 212 -12.93 -15.35 -10.16
N GLU A 213 -12.07 -14.76 -10.97
CA GLU A 213 -12.00 -14.96 -12.41
C GLU A 213 -10.79 -15.78 -12.85
N GLU A 214 -9.95 -16.22 -11.89
CA GLU A 214 -8.72 -16.95 -12.11
C GLU A 214 -8.91 -18.23 -12.93
N GLU A 215 -8.02 -18.46 -13.88
CA GLU A 215 -7.82 -19.75 -14.50
C GLU A 215 -6.71 -20.55 -13.78
N GLU A 216 -5.77 -19.84 -13.17
CA GLU A 216 -4.61 -20.39 -12.50
C GLU A 216 -4.29 -19.66 -11.19
N LEU A 217 -3.88 -20.42 -10.17
CA LEU A 217 -3.36 -19.90 -8.90
C LEU A 217 -1.94 -20.41 -8.69
N TYR A 218 -1.04 -19.50 -8.38
CA TYR A 218 0.37 -19.78 -8.11
C TYR A 218 0.69 -19.48 -6.65
N GLY A 219 1.49 -20.32 -6.03
CA GLY A 219 1.97 -20.09 -4.66
C GLY A 219 3.21 -20.93 -4.36
N ASP A 220 3.86 -20.59 -3.28
CA ASP A 220 4.97 -21.37 -2.74
C ASP A 220 4.49 -22.61 -2.00
N SER A 221 5.41 -23.36 -1.40
CA SER A 221 5.09 -24.60 -0.67
C SER A 221 4.27 -24.38 0.62
N GLY A 222 4.12 -23.16 1.10
CA GLY A 222 3.24 -22.79 2.22
C GLY A 222 1.76 -22.92 1.88
N TYR A 223 1.42 -22.88 0.59
CA TYR A 223 0.06 -23.01 0.07
C TYR A 223 -0.33 -24.42 -0.37
N ILE A 224 0.51 -25.44 -0.10
CA ILE A 224 0.18 -26.84 -0.42
C ILE A 224 -1.12 -27.25 0.29
N GLY A 225 -2.07 -27.76 -0.50
CA GLY A 225 -3.37 -28.22 -0.02
C GLY A 225 -4.44 -27.14 0.00
N ALA A 226 -4.17 -25.94 -0.51
CA ALA A 226 -5.16 -24.87 -0.63
C ALA A 226 -6.42 -25.33 -1.37
N GLU A 227 -6.27 -26.13 -2.43
CA GLU A 227 -7.35 -26.67 -3.25
C GLU A 227 -8.23 -27.73 -2.54
N LYS A 228 -7.77 -28.25 -1.40
CA LYS A 228 -8.45 -29.33 -0.65
C LYS A 228 -9.20 -28.82 0.58
N ARG A 229 -9.09 -27.53 0.88
CA ARG A 229 -9.74 -26.96 2.05
C ARG A 229 -11.24 -26.80 1.80
N GLU A 230 -12.02 -26.81 2.89
CA GLU A 230 -13.48 -26.68 2.84
C GLU A 230 -13.93 -25.38 2.16
N ASN A 231 -13.17 -24.30 2.38
CA ASN A 231 -13.44 -22.98 1.80
C ASN A 231 -12.67 -22.72 0.48
N ALA A 232 -12.09 -23.75 -0.15
CA ALA A 232 -11.31 -23.58 -1.37
C ALA A 232 -12.17 -23.12 -2.55
N VAL A 233 -11.70 -22.10 -3.27
CA VAL A 233 -12.31 -21.65 -4.53
C VAL A 233 -11.78 -22.51 -5.66
N VAL A 234 -12.46 -23.63 -5.96
CA VAL A 234 -12.02 -24.59 -6.98
C VAL A 234 -12.51 -24.30 -8.39
N LYS A 235 -13.52 -23.43 -8.52
CA LYS A 235 -14.08 -22.97 -9.80
C LYS A 235 -14.17 -21.46 -9.78
N ASN A 236 -13.85 -20.85 -10.91
CA ASN A 236 -14.02 -19.41 -11.10
C ASN A 236 -15.50 -19.03 -11.34
N LYS A 237 -15.77 -17.72 -11.40
CA LYS A 237 -17.13 -17.16 -11.65
C LYS A 237 -17.78 -17.68 -12.93
N ASN A 238 -16.98 -18.12 -13.91
CA ASN A 238 -17.45 -18.71 -15.16
C ASN A 238 -17.63 -20.24 -15.08
N GLY A 239 -17.53 -20.84 -13.89
CA GLY A 239 -17.67 -22.28 -13.68
C GLY A 239 -16.48 -23.12 -14.10
N ARG A 240 -15.39 -22.52 -14.60
CA ARG A 240 -14.17 -23.23 -15.02
C ARG A 240 -13.34 -23.61 -13.80
N LYS A 241 -12.77 -24.83 -13.83
CA LYS A 241 -11.88 -25.31 -12.76
C LYS A 241 -10.57 -24.51 -12.75
N ILE A 242 -10.20 -24.01 -11.58
CA ILE A 242 -8.95 -23.29 -11.34
C ILE A 242 -7.80 -24.29 -11.20
N LYS A 243 -6.69 -24.04 -11.88
CA LYS A 243 -5.48 -24.86 -11.81
C LYS A 243 -4.57 -24.32 -10.72
N TYR A 244 -4.45 -25.04 -9.60
CA TYR A 244 -3.52 -24.73 -8.52
C TYR A 244 -2.11 -25.17 -8.87
N LYS A 245 -1.19 -24.23 -9.08
CA LYS A 245 0.21 -24.44 -9.43
C LYS A 245 1.10 -24.09 -8.23
N ILE A 246 1.04 -24.94 -7.21
CA ILE A 246 1.77 -24.74 -5.96
C ILE A 246 3.12 -25.45 -6.01
N ASN A 247 4.19 -24.76 -5.66
CA ASN A 247 5.54 -25.30 -5.65
C ASN A 247 5.68 -26.41 -4.61
N ARG A 248 6.38 -27.49 -4.99
CA ARG A 248 6.69 -28.61 -4.08
C ARG A 248 7.80 -28.21 -3.10
N LYS A 249 7.77 -28.79 -1.90
CA LYS A 249 8.85 -28.61 -0.93
C LYS A 249 10.19 -29.10 -1.52
N PRO A 250 11.32 -28.40 -1.27
CA PRO A 250 12.64 -28.81 -1.74
C PRO A 250 13.03 -30.24 -1.34
N SER A 251 12.61 -30.70 -0.16
CA SER A 251 12.83 -32.07 0.32
C SER A 251 12.13 -33.12 -0.56
N THR A 252 10.96 -32.79 -1.13
CA THR A 252 10.22 -33.68 -2.04
C THR A 252 10.87 -33.70 -3.42
N MET A 253 11.39 -32.58 -3.91
CA MET A 253 12.11 -32.47 -5.19
C MET A 253 13.39 -33.32 -5.18
N LYS A 254 14.17 -33.26 -4.08
CA LYS A 254 15.38 -34.10 -3.92
C LYS A 254 15.10 -35.60 -3.93
N LYS A 255 13.91 -36.06 -3.50
CA LYS A 255 13.52 -37.46 -3.56
C LYS A 255 13.19 -37.89 -5.01
N LEU A 256 12.52 -37.02 -5.77
CA LEU A 256 12.14 -37.29 -7.16
C LEU A 256 13.34 -37.29 -8.12
N SER A 257 14.42 -36.55 -7.82
CA SER A 257 15.65 -36.56 -8.62
C SER A 257 16.57 -37.74 -8.36
N LYS A 258 16.26 -38.60 -7.34
CA LYS A 258 17.01 -39.81 -6.99
C LYS A 258 16.31 -41.09 -7.40
N SER A 259 15.10 -40.99 -7.92
CA SER A 259 14.35 -42.07 -8.58
C SER A 259 14.41 -41.94 -10.09
#